data_a96221ae5b7869da4c2602f93815cf53
#
_entry.id   a96221ae5b7869da4c2602f93815cf53
#
_cell.length_a   1.000
_cell.length_b   1.000
_cell.length_c   1.000
_cell.angle_alpha   90.00
_cell.angle_beta   90.00
_cell.angle_gamma   90.00
#
_symmetry.space_group_name_H-M   'P 1'
#
loop_
_entity.id
_entity.type
_entity.pdbx_description
1 polymer ?
#
loop_
_entity_poly.entity_id
_entity_poly.type
_entity_poly.pdbx_seq_one_letter_code
_entity_poly.pdbx_strand_id
1 'polypeptide(L)'
;MQVIGRSARMGRHHKRHETAEINLTSMIDMMTILVFFLLVHGGFVRLALLELNLPAAQSQATDEPPSFQLEITVRGSGIDVGDRTVGLLSHMDKTAQGYDFAQLTDYLTKLKKQFPDKTDATLLLEPDIPYDVLVNVMDKVRVSEQADAAAGRVQRMDLFPDISIGDAPAVN
;
A
#
# COMPACT_ATOMS: atom_id res chain seq x y z
N MET A 1 -38.09 -8.66 98.39
CA MET A 1 -37.70 -9.65 97.39
C MET A 1 -37.54 -8.94 96.08
N GLN A 2 -36.29 -8.52 95.71
CA GLN A 2 -35.96 -7.69 94.61
C GLN A 2 -35.62 -8.53 93.33
N VAL A 3 -36.29 -8.28 92.27
CA VAL A 3 -35.94 -8.87 90.98
C VAL A 3 -35.31 -7.76 90.07
N ILE A 4 -34.02 -7.92 89.81
CA ILE A 4 -33.20 -7.04 89.09
C ILE A 4 -33.44 -7.31 87.56
N GLY A 5 -33.99 -6.30 86.85
CA GLY A 5 -34.11 -6.35 85.38
C GLY A 5 -32.77 -6.08 84.71
N ARG A 6 -32.31 -7.02 83.89
CA ARG A 6 -31.15 -6.84 83.03
C ARG A 6 -31.60 -6.23 81.75
N SER A 7 -31.25 -4.95 81.55
CA SER A 7 -31.40 -4.25 80.27
C SER A 7 -30.31 -4.71 79.26
N ALA A 8 -30.73 -5.40 78.21
CA ALA A 8 -29.87 -5.75 77.09
C ALA A 8 -29.57 -4.54 76.28
N ARG A 9 -28.31 -4.10 76.28
CA ARG A 9 -27.80 -2.99 75.42
C ARG A 9 -27.62 -3.54 74.08
N MET A 10 -28.53 -3.21 73.10
CA MET A 10 -28.39 -3.44 71.70
C MET A 10 -27.29 -2.57 71.13
N GLY A 11 -26.13 -3.19 70.83
CA GLY A 11 -25.05 -2.53 70.07
C GLY A 11 -25.48 -2.27 68.65
N ARG A 12 -25.68 -0.99 68.32
CA ARG A 12 -25.83 -0.58 66.93
C ARG A 12 -24.51 -0.76 66.23
N HIS A 13 -24.39 -1.80 65.39
CA HIS A 13 -23.34 -1.91 64.39
C HIS A 13 -23.51 -0.75 63.40
N HIS A 14 -22.69 0.28 63.54
CA HIS A 14 -22.47 1.26 62.48
C HIS A 14 -21.74 0.52 61.36
N LYS A 15 -22.46 0.16 60.28
CA LYS A 15 -21.84 -0.13 59.00
C LYS A 15 -21.16 1.16 58.54
N ARG A 16 -19.86 1.21 58.74
CA ARG A 16 -19.04 2.17 58.01
C ARG A 16 -19.25 1.85 56.52
N HIS A 17 -19.93 2.72 55.83
CA HIS A 17 -19.81 2.80 54.39
C HIS A 17 -18.37 3.21 54.10
N GLU A 18 -17.51 2.24 53.80
CA GLU A 18 -16.27 2.50 53.11
C GLU A 18 -16.67 3.04 51.78
N THR A 19 -16.68 4.36 51.67
CA THR A 19 -16.66 5.03 50.36
C THR A 19 -15.39 4.51 49.68
N ALA A 20 -15.56 3.71 48.63
CA ALA A 20 -14.46 3.27 47.82
C ALA A 20 -13.87 4.58 47.22
N GLU A 21 -12.84 5.10 47.88
CA GLU A 21 -12.05 6.17 47.33
C GLU A 21 -11.41 5.61 46.07
N ILE A 22 -11.96 6.01 44.93
CA ILE A 22 -11.38 5.71 43.63
C ILE A 22 -9.99 6.32 43.66
N ASN A 23 -8.98 5.47 43.68
CA ASN A 23 -7.60 5.93 43.70
C ASN A 23 -7.24 6.57 42.37
N LEU A 24 -7.56 7.86 42.22
CA LEU A 24 -7.31 8.68 41.04
C LEU A 24 -5.86 8.62 40.61
N THR A 25 -4.92 8.45 41.53
CA THR A 25 -3.50 8.33 41.24
C THR A 25 -3.21 7.07 40.43
N SER A 26 -3.83 5.95 40.76
CA SER A 26 -3.68 4.70 39.99
C SER A 26 -4.30 4.79 38.62
N MET A 27 -5.43 5.51 38.47
CA MET A 27 -6.03 5.76 37.15
C MET A 27 -5.14 6.65 36.27
N ILE A 28 -4.56 7.71 36.84
CA ILE A 28 -3.65 8.60 36.09
C ILE A 28 -2.40 7.84 35.64
N ASP A 29 -1.86 6.97 36.48
CA ASP A 29 -0.68 6.16 36.15
C ASP A 29 -0.96 5.21 34.99
N MET A 30 -2.10 4.51 35.02
CA MET A 30 -2.54 3.65 33.91
C MET A 30 -2.77 4.46 32.63
N MET A 31 -3.38 5.64 32.70
CA MET A 31 -3.56 6.50 31.53
C MET A 31 -2.21 6.99 30.99
N THR A 32 -1.28 7.35 31.84
CA THR A 32 0.06 7.81 31.45
C THR A 32 0.83 6.71 30.71
N ILE A 33 0.80 5.49 31.22
CA ILE A 33 1.43 4.33 30.58
C ILE A 33 0.77 4.05 29.23
N LEU A 34 -0.56 4.13 29.14
CA LEU A 34 -1.29 3.89 27.91
C LEU A 34 -1.01 4.96 26.86
N VAL A 35 -0.94 6.23 27.24
CA VAL A 35 -0.56 7.33 26.35
C VAL A 35 0.88 7.18 25.87
N PHE A 36 1.81 6.82 26.76
CA PHE A 36 3.20 6.57 26.40
C PHE A 36 3.32 5.39 25.42
N PHE A 37 2.59 4.30 25.68
CA PHE A 37 2.51 3.14 24.79
C PHE A 37 1.96 3.52 23.41
N LEU A 38 0.91 4.33 23.36
CA LEU A 38 0.34 4.83 22.07
C LEU A 38 1.33 5.73 21.33
N LEU A 39 2.07 6.58 22.03
CA LEU A 39 3.09 7.44 21.42
C LEU A 39 4.24 6.61 20.84
N VAL A 40 4.72 5.60 21.57
CA VAL A 40 5.79 4.72 21.09
C VAL A 40 5.29 3.87 19.92
N HIS A 41 4.10 3.28 20.00
CA HIS A 41 3.53 2.48 18.91
C HIS A 41 3.07 3.35 17.73
N GLY A 42 2.52 4.53 17.97
CA GLY A 42 2.14 5.48 16.91
C GLY A 42 3.33 6.00 16.12
N GLY A 43 4.51 6.09 16.74
CA GLY A 43 5.75 6.43 16.03
C GLY A 43 6.27 5.29 15.14
N PHE A 44 5.85 4.03 15.37
CA PHE A 44 6.18 2.88 14.52
C PHE A 44 5.13 2.55 13.46
N VAL A 45 3.94 3.11 13.54
CA VAL A 45 3.12 3.23 12.35
C VAL A 45 3.89 4.18 11.45
N ARG A 46 4.78 3.64 10.62
CA ARG A 46 5.08 4.30 9.36
C ARG A 46 3.70 4.58 8.79
N LEU A 47 3.30 5.83 8.85
CA LEU A 47 2.46 6.35 7.83
C LEU A 47 3.18 5.91 6.55
N ALA A 48 2.78 4.78 5.99
CA ALA A 48 2.74 4.68 4.56
C ALA A 48 1.85 5.88 4.21
N LEU A 49 2.49 7.04 4.09
CA LEU A 49 1.98 8.05 3.21
C LEU A 49 1.82 7.27 1.92
N LEU A 50 0.60 6.78 1.70
CA LEU A 50 0.11 6.75 0.36
C LEU A 50 0.33 8.21 -0.05
N GLU A 51 1.44 8.48 -0.69
CA GLU A 51 1.51 9.58 -1.61
C GLU A 51 0.46 9.23 -2.65
N LEU A 52 -0.78 9.57 -2.31
CA LEU A 52 -1.79 9.85 -3.29
C LEU A 52 -1.13 10.97 -4.09
N ASN A 53 -0.44 10.58 -5.13
CA ASN A 53 -0.08 11.44 -6.23
C ASN A 53 -1.43 11.80 -6.89
N LEU A 54 -2.19 12.61 -6.15
CA LEU A 54 -3.25 13.39 -6.76
C LEU A 54 -2.54 14.15 -7.86
N PRO A 55 -3.04 14.13 -9.11
CA PRO A 55 -2.58 15.06 -10.12
C PRO A 55 -2.92 16.45 -9.59
N ALA A 56 -2.01 16.99 -8.79
CA ALA A 56 -2.07 18.38 -8.38
C ALA A 56 -1.84 19.16 -9.67
N ALA A 57 -2.90 19.84 -10.09
CA ALA A 57 -2.82 20.93 -11.05
C ALA A 57 -2.01 22.08 -10.45
N GLN A 58 -0.77 21.84 -10.05
CA GLN A 58 0.30 22.80 -9.76
C GLN A 58 1.55 22.01 -9.37
N SER A 59 2.34 21.63 -10.36
CA SER A 59 3.72 21.23 -10.19
C SER A 59 4.47 22.40 -9.54
N GLN A 60 4.77 22.29 -8.23
CA GLN A 60 5.97 22.96 -7.76
C GLN A 60 7.13 22.22 -8.47
N ALA A 61 7.76 22.92 -9.37
CA ALA A 61 8.97 22.49 -10.03
C ALA A 61 10.02 22.19 -8.96
N THR A 62 10.14 20.94 -8.59
CA THR A 62 11.37 20.43 -8.01
C THR A 62 12.35 20.41 -9.17
N ASP A 63 13.48 21.09 -9.03
CA ASP A 63 14.59 21.13 -10.01
C ASP A 63 15.30 19.77 -10.14
N GLU A 64 14.57 18.65 -10.06
CA GLU A 64 15.10 17.37 -10.48
C GLU A 64 14.94 17.23 -12.00
N PRO A 65 16.02 16.83 -12.69
CA PRO A 65 15.92 16.59 -14.13
C PRO A 65 14.80 15.58 -14.38
N PRO A 66 14.03 15.73 -15.48
CA PRO A 66 12.89 14.88 -15.76
C PRO A 66 13.33 13.41 -15.78
N SER A 67 13.06 12.71 -14.69
CA SER A 67 13.37 11.30 -14.58
C SER A 67 12.36 10.51 -15.40
N PHE A 68 12.84 9.57 -16.19
CA PHE A 68 12.00 8.62 -16.94
C PHE A 68 10.95 7.99 -16.02
N GLN A 69 9.67 8.10 -16.38
CA GLN A 69 8.54 7.55 -15.64
C GLN A 69 7.76 6.58 -16.53
N LEU A 70 8.04 5.29 -16.34
CA LEU A 70 7.37 4.24 -17.11
C LEU A 70 5.88 4.19 -16.80
N GLU A 71 5.08 4.37 -17.85
CA GLU A 71 3.63 4.27 -17.81
C GLU A 71 3.16 3.23 -18.83
N ILE A 72 2.37 2.27 -18.37
CA ILE A 72 1.82 1.18 -19.18
C ILE A 72 0.31 1.31 -19.12
N THR A 73 -0.34 1.62 -20.23
CA THR A 73 -1.80 1.76 -20.30
C THR A 73 -2.40 0.55 -21.03
N VAL A 74 -3.27 -0.17 -20.33
CA VAL A 74 -3.98 -1.34 -20.87
C VAL A 74 -5.38 -0.89 -21.31
N ARG A 75 -5.63 -1.03 -22.60
CA ARG A 75 -6.90 -0.67 -23.25
C ARG A 75 -7.57 -1.87 -23.86
N GLY A 76 -8.85 -1.74 -24.17
CA GLY A 76 -9.59 -2.77 -24.94
C GLY A 76 -8.97 -3.06 -26.31
N SER A 77 -8.29 -2.08 -26.93
CA SER A 77 -7.61 -2.18 -28.22
C SER A 77 -6.20 -2.75 -28.16
N GLY A 78 -5.49 -2.63 -27.03
CA GLY A 78 -4.10 -3.05 -26.92
C GLY A 78 -3.41 -2.53 -25.66
N ILE A 79 -2.08 -2.55 -25.67
CA ILE A 79 -1.23 -2.05 -24.59
C ILE A 79 -0.37 -0.92 -25.12
N ASP A 80 -0.43 0.21 -24.44
CA ASP A 80 0.43 1.37 -24.68
C ASP A 80 1.54 1.40 -23.65
N VAL A 81 2.78 1.54 -24.07
CA VAL A 81 3.92 1.77 -23.20
C VAL A 81 4.46 3.16 -23.50
N GLY A 82 4.57 3.96 -22.47
CA GLY A 82 4.97 5.36 -22.59
C GLY A 82 5.85 5.84 -21.44
N ASP A 83 6.29 7.06 -21.58
CA ASP A 83 6.90 7.85 -20.52
C ASP A 83 5.96 9.01 -20.22
N ARG A 84 5.64 9.21 -18.97
CA ARG A 84 4.75 10.29 -18.52
C ARG A 84 5.19 11.68 -18.99
N THR A 85 6.49 11.88 -19.21
CA THR A 85 7.05 13.18 -19.65
C THR A 85 7.18 13.29 -21.16
N VAL A 86 7.49 12.21 -21.85
CA VAL A 86 7.75 12.19 -23.30
C VAL A 86 6.52 11.74 -24.10
N GLY A 87 5.64 10.94 -23.48
CA GLY A 87 4.45 10.39 -24.11
C GLY A 87 4.61 8.95 -24.57
N LEU A 88 3.83 8.56 -25.57
CA LEU A 88 3.77 7.19 -26.08
C LEU A 88 5.10 6.78 -26.72
N LEU A 89 5.67 5.67 -26.26
CA LEU A 89 6.90 5.07 -26.78
C LEU A 89 6.61 3.89 -27.70
N SER A 90 5.63 3.05 -27.36
CA SER A 90 5.25 1.89 -28.15
C SER A 90 3.78 1.56 -27.95
N HIS A 91 3.14 1.12 -29.04
CA HIS A 91 1.79 0.58 -29.02
C HIS A 91 1.81 -0.89 -29.47
N MET A 92 1.05 -1.73 -28.79
CA MET A 92 0.92 -3.15 -29.07
C MET A 92 -0.55 -3.49 -29.23
N ASP A 93 -0.97 -3.78 -30.46
CA ASP A 93 -2.36 -4.13 -30.75
C ASP A 93 -2.78 -5.44 -30.10
N LYS A 94 -4.02 -5.49 -29.64
CA LYS A 94 -4.64 -6.74 -29.22
C LYS A 94 -4.92 -7.62 -30.42
N THR A 95 -4.43 -8.85 -30.38
CA THR A 95 -4.65 -9.85 -31.45
C THR A 95 -5.93 -10.65 -31.19
N ALA A 96 -6.32 -11.49 -32.17
CA ALA A 96 -7.44 -12.42 -32.00
C ALA A 96 -7.22 -13.45 -30.86
N GLN A 97 -5.95 -13.70 -30.50
CA GLN A 97 -5.58 -14.57 -29.37
C GLN A 97 -5.49 -13.82 -28.02
N GLY A 98 -5.69 -12.50 -28.00
CA GLY A 98 -5.59 -11.67 -26.81
C GLY A 98 -4.45 -10.66 -26.87
N TYR A 99 -3.96 -10.21 -25.72
CA TYR A 99 -2.84 -9.30 -25.61
C TYR A 99 -1.51 -10.01 -25.84
N ASP A 100 -0.59 -9.38 -26.56
CA ASP A 100 0.76 -9.93 -26.82
C ASP A 100 1.69 -9.62 -25.63
N PHE A 101 1.60 -10.46 -24.62
CA PHE A 101 2.45 -10.34 -23.42
C PHE A 101 3.94 -10.67 -23.71
N ALA A 102 4.23 -11.43 -24.76
CA ALA A 102 5.61 -11.72 -25.14
C ALA A 102 6.29 -10.47 -25.67
N GLN A 103 5.63 -9.76 -26.58
CA GLN A 103 6.11 -8.49 -27.12
C GLN A 103 6.29 -7.44 -26.02
N LEU A 104 5.36 -7.38 -25.05
CA LEU A 104 5.46 -6.51 -23.89
C LEU A 104 6.73 -6.82 -23.09
N THR A 105 6.95 -8.08 -22.72
CA THR A 105 8.12 -8.51 -21.93
C THR A 105 9.43 -8.22 -22.65
N ASP A 106 9.50 -8.46 -23.94
CA ASP A 106 10.69 -8.16 -24.76
C ASP A 106 10.99 -6.67 -24.81
N TYR A 107 9.95 -5.85 -24.95
CA TYR A 107 10.10 -4.40 -24.95
C TYR A 107 10.55 -3.87 -23.59
N LEU A 108 9.93 -4.32 -22.49
CA LEU A 108 10.31 -3.95 -21.13
C LEU A 108 11.73 -4.40 -20.78
N THR A 109 12.14 -5.56 -21.26
CA THR A 109 13.53 -6.05 -21.07
C THR A 109 14.55 -5.13 -21.78
N LYS A 110 14.24 -4.63 -22.97
CA LYS A 110 15.07 -3.65 -23.66
C LYS A 110 15.12 -2.32 -22.90
N LEU A 111 13.97 -1.88 -22.41
CA LEU A 111 13.84 -0.66 -21.64
C LEU A 111 14.63 -0.73 -20.33
N LYS A 112 14.56 -1.88 -19.61
CA LYS A 112 15.34 -2.11 -18.38
C LYS A 112 16.85 -2.04 -18.62
N LYS A 113 17.34 -2.46 -19.79
CA LYS A 113 18.75 -2.32 -20.16
C LYS A 113 19.18 -0.87 -20.35
N GLN A 114 18.26 0.00 -20.78
CA GLN A 114 18.51 1.44 -20.93
C GLN A 114 18.43 2.18 -19.59
N PHE A 115 17.55 1.73 -18.70
CA PHE A 115 17.30 2.32 -17.39
C PHE A 115 17.45 1.26 -16.27
N PRO A 116 18.67 0.79 -15.97
CA PRO A 116 18.90 -0.32 -15.06
C PRO A 116 18.46 -0.04 -13.61
N ASP A 117 18.58 1.22 -13.18
CA ASP A 117 18.28 1.63 -11.80
C ASP A 117 16.80 1.89 -11.56
N LYS A 118 15.98 1.93 -12.64
CA LYS A 118 14.56 2.19 -12.53
C LYS A 118 13.80 0.94 -12.09
N THR A 119 13.03 1.04 -11.00
CA THR A 119 12.27 -0.09 -10.44
C THR A 119 10.77 0.15 -10.46
N ASP A 120 10.36 1.40 -10.60
CA ASP A 120 8.96 1.82 -10.57
C ASP A 120 8.31 1.81 -11.97
N ALA A 121 7.05 1.40 -12.00
CA ALA A 121 6.18 1.48 -13.16
C ALA A 121 4.75 1.86 -12.75
N THR A 122 4.08 2.65 -13.57
CA THR A 122 2.66 2.96 -13.38
C THR A 122 1.83 2.17 -14.38
N LEU A 123 0.86 1.41 -13.89
CA LEU A 123 -0.06 0.63 -14.70
C LEU A 123 -1.43 1.29 -14.70
N LEU A 124 -1.89 1.74 -15.85
CA LEU A 124 -3.18 2.37 -16.05
C LEU A 124 -4.13 1.41 -16.80
N LEU A 125 -5.36 1.28 -16.32
CA LEU A 125 -6.33 0.36 -16.91
C LEU A 125 -7.62 1.09 -17.29
N GLU A 126 -8.19 0.70 -18.44
CA GLU A 126 -9.58 1.05 -18.75
C GLU A 126 -10.55 0.26 -17.83
N PRO A 127 -11.73 0.83 -17.50
CA PRO A 127 -12.68 0.21 -16.55
C PRO A 127 -13.15 -1.19 -16.93
N ASP A 128 -13.17 -1.51 -18.23
CA ASP A 128 -13.70 -2.78 -18.76
C ASP A 128 -12.64 -3.87 -18.91
N ILE A 129 -11.42 -3.65 -18.41
CA ILE A 129 -10.34 -4.65 -18.51
C ILE A 129 -10.56 -5.75 -17.47
N PRO A 130 -10.62 -7.03 -17.89
CA PRO A 130 -10.75 -8.16 -16.98
C PRO A 130 -9.57 -8.27 -16.00
N TYR A 131 -9.87 -8.70 -14.77
CA TYR A 131 -8.87 -8.81 -13.71
C TYR A 131 -7.71 -9.78 -14.03
N ASP A 132 -7.99 -10.84 -14.76
CA ASP A 132 -6.96 -11.79 -15.22
C ASP A 132 -5.93 -11.13 -16.15
N VAL A 133 -6.35 -10.19 -16.99
CA VAL A 133 -5.46 -9.40 -17.84
C VAL A 133 -4.56 -8.53 -16.98
N LEU A 134 -5.12 -7.85 -15.96
CA LEU A 134 -4.34 -7.04 -15.01
C LEU A 134 -3.24 -7.89 -14.37
N VAL A 135 -3.58 -9.06 -13.82
CA VAL A 135 -2.61 -9.94 -13.15
C VAL A 135 -1.51 -10.39 -14.12
N ASN A 136 -1.88 -10.78 -15.35
CA ASN A 136 -0.91 -11.19 -16.36
C ASN A 136 0.04 -10.04 -16.75
N VAL A 137 -0.47 -8.82 -16.93
CA VAL A 137 0.38 -7.65 -17.21
C VAL A 137 1.32 -7.37 -16.04
N MET A 138 0.82 -7.37 -14.80
CA MET A 138 1.64 -7.16 -13.61
C MET A 138 2.79 -8.16 -13.52
N ASP A 139 2.52 -9.44 -13.77
CA ASP A 139 3.55 -10.48 -13.75
C ASP A 139 4.64 -10.23 -14.80
N LYS A 140 4.24 -9.82 -16.01
CA LYS A 140 5.18 -9.52 -17.10
C LYS A 140 5.95 -8.22 -16.90
N VAL A 141 5.35 -7.24 -16.24
CA VAL A 141 6.02 -5.99 -15.86
C VAL A 141 7.03 -6.21 -14.74
N ARG A 142 6.71 -7.08 -13.79
CA ARG A 142 7.55 -7.36 -12.62
C ARG A 142 8.77 -8.18 -12.97
N VAL A 143 8.62 -9.23 -13.78
CA VAL A 143 9.65 -10.25 -14.00
C VAL A 143 9.70 -10.69 -15.46
N SER A 144 10.91 -10.80 -15.99
CA SER A 144 11.19 -11.45 -17.27
C SER A 144 11.85 -12.80 -17.02
N GLU A 145 11.36 -13.82 -17.70
CA GLU A 145 11.96 -15.15 -17.73
C GLU A 145 12.69 -15.31 -19.06
N GLN A 146 14.02 -15.34 -19.02
CA GLN A 146 14.85 -15.58 -20.19
C GLN A 146 15.38 -17.01 -20.14
N ALA A 147 15.10 -17.77 -21.20
CA ALA A 147 15.73 -19.08 -21.37
C ALA A 147 17.19 -18.88 -21.79
N ASP A 148 18.13 -19.20 -20.92
CA ASP A 148 19.54 -19.29 -21.30
C ASP A 148 19.75 -20.61 -22.02
N ALA A 149 19.75 -20.55 -23.36
CA ALA A 149 19.93 -21.71 -24.23
C ALA A 149 21.29 -22.40 -24.02
N ALA A 150 22.30 -21.69 -23.51
CA ALA A 150 23.63 -22.23 -23.27
C ALA A 150 23.71 -23.00 -21.94
N ALA A 151 22.90 -22.63 -20.93
CA ALA A 151 22.94 -23.23 -19.61
C ALA A 151 21.76 -24.17 -19.31
N GLY A 152 20.74 -24.26 -20.20
CA GLY A 152 19.54 -25.05 -19.98
C GLY A 152 18.73 -24.61 -18.74
N ARG A 153 18.88 -23.36 -18.30
CA ARG A 153 18.23 -22.77 -17.11
C ARG A 153 17.39 -21.58 -17.52
N VAL A 154 16.25 -21.43 -16.87
CA VAL A 154 15.45 -20.21 -16.98
C VAL A 154 16.05 -19.20 -16.00
N GLN A 155 16.60 -18.11 -16.51
CA GLN A 155 17.08 -17.00 -15.70
C GLN A 155 15.91 -16.03 -15.50
N ARG A 156 15.60 -15.79 -14.24
CA ARG A 156 14.57 -14.84 -13.83
C ARG A 156 15.24 -13.49 -13.54
N MET A 157 14.77 -12.44 -14.20
CA MET A 157 15.28 -11.09 -14.04
C MET A 157 14.14 -10.19 -13.60
N ASP A 158 14.33 -9.49 -12.47
CA ASP A 158 13.39 -8.48 -12.01
C ASP A 158 13.47 -7.26 -12.92
N LEU A 159 12.31 -6.84 -13.45
CA LEU A 159 12.21 -5.66 -14.32
C LEU A 159 11.79 -4.44 -13.51
N PHE A 160 10.49 -4.29 -13.25
CA PHE A 160 9.91 -3.16 -12.54
C PHE A 160 9.01 -3.70 -11.41
N PRO A 161 9.59 -4.04 -10.24
CA PRO A 161 8.85 -4.64 -9.14
C PRO A 161 7.89 -3.68 -8.43
N ASP A 162 8.16 -2.36 -8.48
CA ASP A 162 7.39 -1.34 -7.78
C ASP A 162 6.26 -0.81 -8.68
N ILE A 163 5.12 -1.50 -8.66
CA ILE A 163 3.98 -1.20 -9.55
C ILE A 163 2.93 -0.38 -8.81
N SER A 164 2.62 0.80 -9.36
CA SER A 164 1.45 1.60 -8.98
C SER A 164 0.32 1.37 -9.98
N ILE A 165 -0.93 1.29 -9.51
CA ILE A 165 -2.09 1.04 -10.36
C ILE A 165 -3.01 2.27 -10.32
N GLY A 166 -3.55 2.64 -11.48
CA GLY A 166 -4.50 3.72 -11.64
C GLY A 166 -5.46 3.51 -12.81
N ASP A 167 -6.37 4.45 -12.99
CA ASP A 167 -7.32 4.44 -14.10
C ASP A 167 -6.71 5.08 -15.34
N ALA A 168 -6.96 4.47 -16.50
CA ALA A 168 -6.53 5.05 -17.78
C ALA A 168 -7.32 6.31 -18.10
N PRO A 169 -6.68 7.36 -18.62
CA PRO A 169 -7.39 8.55 -19.07
C PRO A 169 -8.33 8.18 -20.23
N ALA A 170 -9.54 8.78 -20.21
CA ALA A 170 -10.49 8.60 -21.30
C ALA A 170 -9.90 9.11 -22.61
N VAL A 171 -10.02 8.30 -23.67
CA VAL A 171 -9.67 8.75 -25.03
C VAL A 171 -10.82 9.60 -25.55
N ASN A 172 -10.55 10.86 -25.78
CA ASN A 172 -11.51 11.77 -26.45
C ASN A 172 -11.45 11.58 -27.96
#